data_5a03102363b4db3110c77518a45160e3
#
_entry.id   5a03102363b4db3110c77518a45160e3
#
_cell.length_a   1.000
_cell.length_b   1.000
_cell.length_c   1.000
_cell.angle_alpha   90.00
_cell.angle_beta   90.00
_cell.angle_gamma   90.00
#
_symmetry.space_group_name_H-M   'P 1'
#
loop_
_entity.id
_entity.type
_entity.pdbx_description
1 polymer ?
#
loop_
_entity_poly.entity_id
_entity_poly.type
_entity_poly.pdbx_seq_one_letter_code
_entity_poly.pdbx_strand_id
1 'polypeptide(L)'
;MSIVVFFILICSTKKIHAQTEFDAIMMNKNQFCSGFMYNYSSWEEYWEGTLKRNNENIGTVTSQSVMYMANYGITDNLNIMAGLPYVWNKSSAGTLHEMKGLQDVSVFVKWIPYSFSFDKNKITLFAIGGFSTPVSDYVIDFLPLSIGMGSTNLIGRGMVDYQYKKFTATVSASYIHRSNVKIDRNSYYDTELHLTNEVDMPDVAFYQLRTGFRSKYLIAEALLSRHSTLGGFDISRNNMPFPSNDMDATMIGVNLKHSLKNIPGLELHAGANHTVSGRNMGQATAFNAGAFYVFYFKSKQTAQSGKK
;
A
#
# COMPACT_ATOMS: atom_id res chain seq x y z
N MET A 1 -19.28 -40.78 2.87
CA MET A 1 -17.99 -41.00 3.57
C MET A 1 -17.02 -39.93 3.11
N SER A 2 -16.92 -38.84 3.87
CA SER A 2 -16.11 -37.67 3.50
C SER A 2 -14.72 -37.81 4.11
N ILE A 3 -13.71 -37.89 3.25
CA ILE A 3 -12.29 -37.95 3.68
C ILE A 3 -11.84 -36.50 3.95
N VAL A 4 -11.75 -36.15 5.24
CA VAL A 4 -11.09 -34.94 5.70
C VAL A 4 -9.59 -35.24 5.74
N VAL A 5 -8.85 -34.70 4.77
CA VAL A 5 -7.38 -34.78 4.75
C VAL A 5 -6.84 -33.77 5.76
N PHE A 6 -6.41 -34.25 6.91
CA PHE A 6 -5.73 -33.45 7.95
C PHE A 6 -4.27 -33.27 7.56
N PHE A 7 -3.92 -32.08 7.05
CA PHE A 7 -2.52 -31.71 6.80
C PHE A 7 -1.86 -31.36 8.13
N ILE A 8 -1.05 -32.27 8.67
CA ILE A 8 -0.19 -31.97 9.84
C ILE A 8 1.01 -31.15 9.35
N LEU A 9 0.99 -29.85 9.60
CA LEU A 9 2.12 -28.93 9.39
C LEU A 9 3.12 -29.07 10.53
N ILE A 10 4.29 -29.64 10.27
CA ILE A 10 5.41 -29.67 11.21
C ILE A 10 6.02 -28.26 11.23
N CYS A 11 5.85 -27.56 12.34
CA CYS A 11 6.29 -26.20 12.57
C CYS A 11 7.82 -26.13 12.73
N SER A 12 8.53 -25.50 11.79
CA SER A 12 9.91 -25.05 12.01
C SER A 12 9.91 -23.70 12.72
N THR A 13 10.82 -23.48 13.66
CA THR A 13 10.90 -22.28 14.54
C THR A 13 11.38 -21.00 13.85
N LYS A 14 11.28 -20.89 12.52
CA LYS A 14 11.66 -19.69 11.79
C LYS A 14 10.68 -18.54 12.07
N LYS A 15 11.20 -17.31 12.06
CA LYS A 15 10.36 -16.10 12.18
C LYS A 15 9.37 -16.07 11.03
N ILE A 16 8.09 -15.86 11.34
CA ILE A 16 7.00 -15.83 10.38
C ILE A 16 6.37 -14.44 10.50
N HIS A 17 6.51 -13.62 9.48
CA HIS A 17 5.84 -12.34 9.37
C HIS A 17 5.36 -12.14 7.95
N ALA A 18 4.09 -11.77 7.80
CA ALA A 18 3.57 -11.27 6.54
C ALA A 18 4.20 -9.91 6.23
N GLN A 19 4.51 -9.68 4.96
CA GLN A 19 5.18 -8.47 4.51
C GLN A 19 4.28 -7.62 3.62
N THR A 20 4.60 -6.34 3.57
CA THR A 20 4.08 -5.37 2.60
C THR A 20 5.25 -4.75 1.83
N GLU A 21 4.97 -4.03 0.77
CA GLU A 21 5.97 -3.28 0.02
C GLU A 21 6.57 -2.11 0.84
N PHE A 22 5.93 -1.71 1.94
CA PHE A 22 6.34 -0.57 2.78
C PHE A 22 7.17 -0.95 3.99
N ASP A 23 7.20 -2.22 4.39
CA ASP A 23 7.94 -2.65 5.58
C ASP A 23 9.30 -3.27 5.22
N ALA A 24 10.21 -3.34 6.20
CA ALA A 24 11.51 -3.96 6.05
C ALA A 24 11.50 -5.43 6.49
N ILE A 25 10.48 -6.19 6.06
CA ILE A 25 10.30 -7.61 6.35
C ILE A 25 10.49 -8.41 5.08
N MET A 26 11.13 -9.58 5.18
CA MET A 26 11.27 -10.55 4.09
C MET A 26 10.72 -11.89 4.49
N MET A 27 10.10 -12.56 3.54
CA MET A 27 9.75 -13.98 3.64
C MET A 27 10.96 -14.83 3.26
N ASN A 28 11.12 -15.96 3.94
CA ASN A 28 12.17 -16.90 3.56
C ASN A 28 11.79 -17.64 2.27
N LYS A 29 12.80 -18.24 1.64
CA LYS A 29 12.61 -19.09 0.45
C LYS A 29 11.50 -20.13 0.66
N ASN A 30 10.64 -20.29 -0.35
CA ASN A 30 9.52 -21.23 -0.38
C ASN A 30 8.42 -20.95 0.69
N GLN A 31 8.38 -19.77 1.26
CA GLN A 31 7.23 -19.31 2.02
C GLN A 31 6.23 -18.62 1.11
N PHE A 32 4.97 -18.88 1.32
CA PHE A 32 3.86 -18.18 0.67
C PHE A 32 2.96 -17.61 1.76
N CYS A 33 2.61 -16.35 1.65
CA CYS A 33 1.69 -15.67 2.54
C CYS A 33 0.51 -15.14 1.73
N SER A 34 -0.69 -15.34 2.23
CA SER A 34 -1.90 -14.81 1.60
C SER A 34 -2.89 -14.38 2.65
N GLY A 35 -3.67 -13.35 2.36
CA GLY A 35 -4.68 -12.85 3.28
C GLY A 35 -5.44 -11.67 2.74
N PHE A 36 -6.26 -11.10 3.62
CA PHE A 36 -7.10 -9.95 3.31
C PHE A 36 -6.81 -8.81 4.28
N MET A 37 -6.84 -7.58 3.73
CA MET A 37 -6.76 -6.33 4.47
C MET A 37 -8.03 -5.53 4.19
N TYR A 38 -8.76 -5.18 5.23
CA TYR A 38 -9.83 -4.19 5.17
C TYR A 38 -9.25 -2.82 5.49
N ASN A 39 -9.62 -1.82 4.70
CA ASN A 39 -9.26 -0.42 4.92
C ASN A 39 -10.53 0.42 4.98
N TYR A 40 -10.52 1.40 5.86
CA TYR A 40 -11.54 2.42 6.02
C TYR A 40 -10.86 3.77 6.11
N SER A 41 -11.34 4.76 5.38
CA SER A 41 -10.87 6.14 5.43
C SER A 41 -12.05 7.09 5.33
N SER A 42 -12.01 8.18 6.07
CA SER A 42 -13.02 9.23 5.97
C SER A 42 -12.41 10.61 6.17
N TRP A 43 -13.02 11.60 5.52
CA TRP A 43 -12.66 13.00 5.67
C TRP A 43 -13.90 13.89 5.43
N GLU A 44 -13.91 15.05 6.08
CA GLU A 44 -14.93 16.09 5.95
C GLU A 44 -14.28 17.44 5.63
N GLU A 45 -13.07 17.66 6.14
CA GLU A 45 -12.25 18.81 5.82
C GLU A 45 -11.24 18.46 4.71
N TYR A 46 -10.90 19.44 3.88
CA TYR A 46 -9.94 19.29 2.79
C TYR A 46 -9.12 20.56 2.59
N TRP A 47 -8.05 20.46 1.83
CA TRP A 47 -7.29 21.62 1.37
C TRP A 47 -7.63 21.95 -0.08
N GLU A 48 -8.02 23.21 -0.35
CA GLU A 48 -8.07 23.83 -1.67
C GLU A 48 -6.76 24.64 -1.83
N GLY A 49 -5.84 24.18 -2.66
CA GLY A 49 -4.45 24.62 -2.54
C GLY A 49 -3.96 24.31 -1.12
N THR A 50 -3.51 25.32 -0.40
CA THR A 50 -3.09 25.25 0.99
C THR A 50 -4.14 25.72 2.00
N LEU A 51 -5.29 26.22 1.53
CA LEU A 51 -6.38 26.70 2.37
C LEU A 51 -7.29 25.57 2.83
N LYS A 52 -7.37 25.36 4.12
CA LYS A 52 -8.24 24.34 4.71
C LYS A 52 -9.71 24.78 4.68
N ARG A 53 -10.58 23.89 4.24
CA ARG A 53 -12.03 24.12 4.08
C ARG A 53 -12.84 22.94 4.61
N ASN A 54 -14.10 23.22 4.98
CA ASN A 54 -15.12 22.20 5.20
C ASN A 54 -15.73 21.78 3.86
N ASN A 55 -16.04 20.50 3.74
CA ASN A 55 -16.69 19.96 2.54
C ASN A 55 -18.23 20.07 2.68
N GLU A 56 -18.75 21.28 2.47
CA GLU A 56 -20.18 21.56 2.59
C GLU A 56 -21.00 20.99 1.43
N ASN A 57 -20.38 20.75 0.26
CA ASN A 57 -21.06 20.32 -0.95
C ASN A 57 -21.47 18.85 -0.93
N ILE A 58 -20.57 17.95 -0.48
CA ILE A 58 -20.80 16.51 -0.49
C ILE A 58 -20.63 15.89 0.90
N GLY A 59 -20.37 16.72 1.93
CA GLY A 59 -20.26 16.29 3.32
C GLY A 59 -19.05 15.36 3.57
N THR A 60 -19.25 14.36 4.40
CA THR A 60 -18.21 13.38 4.72
C THR A 60 -18.01 12.41 3.56
N VAL A 61 -16.81 12.35 3.01
CA VAL A 61 -16.40 11.35 2.03
C VAL A 61 -15.79 10.15 2.76
N THR A 62 -16.29 8.97 2.44
CA THR A 62 -15.83 7.70 3.01
C THR A 62 -15.34 6.79 1.90
N SER A 63 -14.15 6.24 2.09
CA SER A 63 -13.56 5.22 1.23
C SER A 63 -13.34 3.95 2.02
N GLN A 64 -13.77 2.83 1.48
CA GLN A 64 -13.56 1.51 2.08
C GLN A 64 -12.98 0.57 1.03
N SER A 65 -12.19 -0.40 1.46
CA SER A 65 -11.73 -1.45 0.55
C SER A 65 -11.44 -2.75 1.28
N VAL A 66 -11.56 -3.85 0.54
CA VAL A 66 -10.99 -5.15 0.91
C VAL A 66 -9.93 -5.48 -0.13
N MET A 67 -8.69 -5.60 0.32
CA MET A 67 -7.55 -5.94 -0.53
C MET A 67 -7.15 -7.41 -0.30
N TYR A 68 -7.16 -8.21 -1.34
CA TYR A 68 -6.47 -9.50 -1.34
C TYR A 68 -4.98 -9.27 -1.57
N MET A 69 -4.14 -9.90 -0.76
CA MET A 69 -2.68 -9.80 -0.87
C MET A 69 -2.06 -11.20 -0.88
N ALA A 70 -1.06 -11.37 -1.73
CA ALA A 70 -0.27 -12.60 -1.81
C ALA A 70 1.22 -12.26 -1.94
N ASN A 71 2.06 -13.00 -1.22
CA ASN A 71 3.51 -12.80 -1.18
C ASN A 71 4.21 -14.16 -1.28
N TYR A 72 5.30 -14.25 -2.03
CA TYR A 72 6.10 -15.45 -2.17
C TYR A 72 7.59 -15.16 -2.06
N GLY A 73 8.29 -15.93 -1.22
CA GLY A 73 9.73 -15.91 -1.08
C GLY A 73 10.40 -16.78 -2.14
N ILE A 74 10.93 -16.17 -3.19
CA ILE A 74 11.68 -16.85 -4.27
C ILE A 74 13.04 -17.33 -3.72
N THR A 75 13.70 -16.42 -3.01
CA THR A 75 14.90 -16.69 -2.22
C THR A 75 14.78 -16.03 -0.86
N ASP A 76 15.76 -16.18 0.02
CA ASP A 76 15.77 -15.47 1.31
C ASP A 76 15.97 -13.94 1.14
N ASN A 77 16.43 -13.50 -0.05
CA ASN A 77 16.69 -12.09 -0.36
C ASN A 77 15.83 -11.53 -1.51
N LEU A 78 14.96 -12.34 -2.10
CA LEU A 78 14.13 -11.92 -3.24
C LEU A 78 12.70 -12.44 -3.08
N ASN A 79 11.74 -11.53 -3.02
CA ASN A 79 10.33 -11.84 -2.87
C ASN A 79 9.51 -11.16 -3.97
N ILE A 80 8.39 -11.79 -4.32
CA ILE A 80 7.37 -11.22 -5.18
C ILE A 80 6.09 -11.03 -4.36
N MET A 81 5.38 -9.93 -4.59
CA MET A 81 4.13 -9.58 -3.91
C MET A 81 3.10 -9.16 -4.93
N ALA A 82 1.83 -9.45 -4.68
CA ALA A 82 0.71 -8.99 -5.49
C ALA A 82 -0.43 -8.55 -4.59
N GLY A 83 -1.20 -7.56 -5.06
CA GLY A 83 -2.38 -7.05 -4.38
C GLY A 83 -3.48 -6.68 -5.36
N LEU A 84 -4.73 -6.90 -4.95
CA LEU A 84 -5.93 -6.53 -5.72
C LEU A 84 -7.01 -6.05 -4.75
N PRO A 85 -7.33 -4.76 -4.71
CA PRO A 85 -8.39 -4.20 -3.89
C PRO A 85 -9.73 -4.18 -4.62
N TYR A 86 -10.80 -4.42 -3.88
CA TYR A 86 -12.15 -4.02 -4.22
C TYR A 86 -12.49 -2.80 -3.36
N VAL A 87 -12.85 -1.69 -3.99
CA VAL A 87 -13.05 -0.39 -3.35
C VAL A 87 -14.51 0.04 -3.47
N TRP A 88 -15.03 0.74 -2.47
CA TRP A 88 -16.29 1.46 -2.52
C TRP A 88 -16.18 2.79 -1.79
N ASN A 89 -16.55 3.86 -2.51
CA ASN A 89 -16.49 5.23 -2.08
C ASN A 89 -17.89 5.82 -2.05
N LYS A 90 -18.19 6.62 -1.05
CA LYS A 90 -19.48 7.33 -0.92
C LYS A 90 -19.30 8.68 -0.25
N SER A 91 -20.23 9.58 -0.51
CA SER A 91 -20.39 10.85 0.20
C SER A 91 -21.67 10.83 1.04
N SER A 92 -21.71 11.62 2.12
CA SER A 92 -22.88 11.71 2.99
C SER A 92 -23.95 12.69 2.49
N ALA A 93 -23.60 13.57 1.55
CA ALA A 93 -24.48 14.58 0.97
C ALA A 93 -24.14 14.81 -0.50
N GLY A 94 -24.89 15.70 -1.17
CA GLY A 94 -24.71 16.04 -2.57
C GLY A 94 -25.46 15.10 -3.51
N THR A 95 -25.20 15.27 -4.82
CA THR A 95 -25.84 14.51 -5.91
C THR A 95 -24.95 13.43 -6.50
N LEU A 96 -23.70 13.34 -6.07
CA LEU A 96 -22.78 12.31 -6.53
C LEU A 96 -23.13 10.96 -5.89
N HIS A 97 -23.30 9.95 -6.74
CA HIS A 97 -23.55 8.59 -6.29
C HIS A 97 -22.27 7.89 -5.83
N GLU A 98 -22.45 6.85 -5.03
CA GLU A 98 -21.32 5.97 -4.64
C GLU A 98 -20.70 5.31 -5.86
N MET A 99 -19.38 5.08 -5.79
CA MET A 99 -18.64 4.30 -6.79
C MET A 99 -17.99 3.09 -6.14
N LYS A 100 -18.04 1.96 -6.83
CA LYS A 100 -17.44 0.71 -6.34
C LYS A 100 -16.96 -0.17 -7.48
N GLY A 101 -15.92 -0.95 -7.22
CA GLY A 101 -15.39 -1.90 -8.20
C GLY A 101 -14.00 -2.42 -7.80
N LEU A 102 -13.48 -3.29 -8.66
CA LEU A 102 -12.07 -3.65 -8.60
C LEU A 102 -11.24 -2.43 -9.03
N GLN A 103 -10.20 -2.14 -8.26
CA GLN A 103 -9.29 -1.04 -8.55
C GLN A 103 -8.10 -1.56 -9.39
N ASP A 104 -6.89 -1.16 -9.03
CA ASP A 104 -5.69 -1.51 -9.75
C ASP A 104 -5.06 -2.78 -9.20
N VAL A 105 -4.73 -3.74 -10.05
CA VAL A 105 -3.84 -4.82 -9.64
C VAL A 105 -2.43 -4.28 -9.48
N SER A 106 -1.74 -4.71 -8.45
CA SER A 106 -0.35 -4.33 -8.19
C SER A 106 0.55 -5.55 -8.03
N VAL A 107 1.77 -5.45 -8.55
CA VAL A 107 2.82 -6.47 -8.40
C VAL A 107 4.11 -5.78 -8.03
N PHE A 108 4.81 -6.33 -7.02
CA PHE A 108 6.09 -5.81 -6.56
C PHE A 108 7.13 -6.92 -6.47
N VAL A 109 8.37 -6.57 -6.79
CA VAL A 109 9.55 -7.38 -6.50
C VAL A 109 10.36 -6.64 -5.44
N LYS A 110 10.67 -7.33 -4.34
CA LYS A 110 11.41 -6.80 -3.21
C LYS A 110 12.71 -7.58 -3.05
N TRP A 111 13.81 -6.87 -3.08
CA TRP A 111 15.16 -7.44 -3.04
C TRP A 111 16.00 -6.81 -1.96
N ILE A 112 16.82 -7.64 -1.28
CA ILE A 112 17.87 -7.20 -0.37
C ILE A 112 19.21 -7.28 -1.12
N PRO A 113 19.74 -6.18 -1.68
CA PRO A 113 21.07 -6.16 -2.30
C PRO A 113 22.18 -6.31 -1.26
N TYR A 114 22.00 -5.77 -0.07
CA TYR A 114 23.03 -5.74 0.94
C TYR A 114 22.47 -5.78 2.37
N SER A 115 23.13 -6.53 3.25
CA SER A 115 22.83 -6.57 4.69
C SER A 115 24.12 -6.73 5.47
N PHE A 116 24.33 -5.88 6.45
CA PHE A 116 25.52 -5.85 7.31
C PHE A 116 25.12 -5.94 8.77
N SER A 117 25.79 -6.79 9.54
CA SER A 117 25.56 -6.95 10.99
C SER A 117 26.86 -6.76 11.75
N PHE A 118 26.81 -5.98 12.83
CA PHE A 118 27.94 -5.76 13.73
C PHE A 118 27.43 -5.68 15.17
N ASP A 119 28.00 -6.47 16.06
CA ASP A 119 27.52 -6.65 17.43
C ASP A 119 26.01 -6.97 17.48
N LYS A 120 25.22 -6.04 18.02
CA LYS A 120 23.75 -6.12 18.15
C LYS A 120 23.03 -5.26 17.12
N ASN A 121 23.76 -4.68 16.19
CA ASN A 121 23.23 -3.81 15.14
C ASN A 121 23.10 -4.56 13.84
N LYS A 122 22.11 -4.23 13.04
CA LYS A 122 21.94 -4.70 11.67
C LYS A 122 21.45 -3.56 10.80
N ILE A 123 22.10 -3.37 9.64
CA ILE A 123 21.65 -2.48 8.58
C ILE A 123 21.30 -3.34 7.37
N THR A 124 20.13 -3.10 6.79
CA THR A 124 19.68 -3.82 5.60
C THR A 124 19.20 -2.81 4.56
N LEU A 125 19.68 -2.93 3.34
CA LEU A 125 19.22 -2.17 2.20
C LEU A 125 18.18 -2.98 1.43
N PHE A 126 17.12 -2.31 0.98
CA PHE A 126 16.10 -2.90 0.13
C PHE A 126 15.95 -2.09 -1.14
N ALA A 127 15.79 -2.78 -2.25
CA ALA A 127 15.35 -2.23 -3.51
C ALA A 127 14.01 -2.90 -3.89
N ILE A 128 13.00 -2.10 -4.24
CA ILE A 128 11.69 -2.57 -4.62
C ILE A 128 11.34 -1.97 -5.98
N GLY A 129 10.97 -2.82 -6.93
CA GLY A 129 10.34 -2.44 -8.18
C GLY A 129 8.87 -2.84 -8.15
N GLY A 130 7.98 -1.98 -8.65
CA GLY A 130 6.55 -2.22 -8.65
C GLY A 130 5.89 -1.78 -9.95
N PHE A 131 4.77 -2.42 -10.23
CA PHE A 131 3.88 -2.09 -11.34
C PHE A 131 2.44 -2.16 -10.84
N SER A 132 1.60 -1.21 -11.24
CA SER A 132 0.16 -1.29 -11.03
C SER A 132 -0.61 -0.78 -12.25
N THR A 133 -1.80 -1.35 -12.50
CA THR A 133 -2.65 -0.96 -13.61
C THR A 133 -4.12 -1.23 -13.28
N PRO A 134 -5.06 -0.40 -13.75
CA PRO A 134 -6.49 -0.65 -13.61
C PRO A 134 -6.89 -2.00 -14.20
N VAL A 135 -7.82 -2.71 -13.52
CA VAL A 135 -8.38 -4.00 -14.00
C VAL A 135 -9.87 -3.93 -14.25
N SER A 136 -10.48 -2.78 -14.03
CA SER A 136 -11.88 -2.50 -14.39
C SER A 136 -12.00 -1.08 -14.94
N ASP A 137 -13.03 -0.85 -15.74
CA ASP A 137 -13.38 0.48 -16.22
C ASP A 137 -14.10 1.23 -15.11
N TYR A 138 -13.58 2.40 -14.72
CA TYR A 138 -14.20 3.31 -13.79
C TYR A 138 -13.98 4.76 -14.23
N VAL A 139 -14.90 5.65 -13.86
CA VAL A 139 -14.85 7.06 -14.24
C VAL A 139 -13.82 7.78 -13.37
N ILE A 140 -12.72 8.21 -13.97
CA ILE A 140 -11.56 8.78 -13.29
C ILE A 140 -11.87 10.18 -12.74
N ASP A 141 -12.51 11.02 -13.55
CA ASP A 141 -12.83 12.41 -13.20
C ASP A 141 -14.04 12.57 -12.28
N PHE A 142 -14.55 11.47 -11.73
CA PHE A 142 -15.59 11.48 -10.69
C PHE A 142 -14.99 11.68 -9.27
N LEU A 143 -13.87 12.38 -9.20
CA LEU A 143 -13.23 12.71 -7.93
C LEU A 143 -14.13 13.57 -7.04
N PRO A 144 -14.15 13.36 -5.72
CA PRO A 144 -13.29 12.44 -4.97
C PRO A 144 -13.89 11.03 -4.78
N LEU A 145 -14.94 10.66 -5.51
CA LEU A 145 -15.60 9.35 -5.39
C LEU A 145 -15.06 8.30 -6.34
N SER A 146 -14.25 8.67 -7.33
CA SER A 146 -13.56 7.68 -8.17
C SER A 146 -12.80 6.66 -7.33
N ILE A 147 -12.87 5.38 -7.71
CA ILE A 147 -12.21 4.30 -6.98
C ILE A 147 -10.70 4.21 -7.27
N GLY A 148 -10.20 4.97 -8.24
CA GLY A 148 -8.78 5.04 -8.59
C GLY A 148 -8.47 6.22 -9.50
N MET A 149 -7.19 6.39 -9.82
CA MET A 149 -6.70 7.47 -10.71
C MET A 149 -6.59 7.04 -12.17
N GLY A 150 -6.83 5.77 -12.49
CA GLY A 150 -6.84 5.25 -13.86
C GLY A 150 -5.46 5.13 -14.53
N SER A 151 -4.39 5.53 -13.87
CA SER A 151 -3.04 5.46 -14.43
C SER A 151 -2.40 4.09 -14.25
N THR A 152 -1.62 3.68 -15.23
CA THR A 152 -0.65 2.61 -15.08
C THR A 152 0.63 3.18 -14.46
N ASN A 153 1.13 2.55 -13.40
CA ASN A 153 2.22 3.09 -12.61
C ASN A 153 3.44 2.17 -12.63
N LEU A 154 4.63 2.76 -12.80
CA LEU A 154 5.92 2.12 -12.53
C LEU A 154 6.48 2.71 -11.25
N ILE A 155 6.88 1.84 -10.33
CA ILE A 155 7.26 2.23 -8.97
C ILE A 155 8.69 1.77 -8.70
N GLY A 156 9.57 2.71 -8.34
CA GLY A 156 10.88 2.43 -7.80
C GLY A 156 10.96 2.87 -6.34
N ARG A 157 11.43 2.00 -5.42
CA ARG A 157 11.60 2.35 -4.00
C ARG A 157 12.91 1.83 -3.46
N GLY A 158 13.66 2.70 -2.77
CA GLY A 158 14.79 2.36 -1.95
C GLY A 158 14.42 2.43 -0.46
N MET A 159 14.92 1.48 0.36
CA MET A 159 14.76 1.52 1.82
C MET A 159 16.05 1.17 2.53
N VAL A 160 16.27 1.81 3.67
CA VAL A 160 17.33 1.49 4.64
C VAL A 160 16.67 1.15 5.96
N ASP A 161 16.89 -0.06 6.45
CA ASP A 161 16.40 -0.54 7.76
C ASP A 161 17.57 -0.67 8.72
N TYR A 162 17.49 0.02 9.85
CA TYR A 162 18.39 -0.12 10.97
C TYR A 162 17.71 -0.85 12.10
N GLN A 163 18.34 -1.89 12.63
CA GLN A 163 17.86 -2.65 13.78
C GLN A 163 18.92 -2.71 14.86
N TYR A 164 18.57 -2.32 16.08
CA TYR A 164 19.33 -2.52 17.31
C TYR A 164 18.51 -3.36 18.28
N LYS A 165 18.90 -4.64 18.47
CA LYS A 165 18.11 -5.61 19.24
C LYS A 165 16.67 -5.71 18.71
N LYS A 166 15.70 -5.15 19.47
CA LYS A 166 14.29 -5.12 19.10
C LYS A 166 13.80 -3.77 18.57
N PHE A 167 14.61 -2.72 18.72
CA PHE A 167 14.32 -1.41 18.14
C PHE A 167 14.61 -1.43 16.64
N THR A 168 13.76 -0.78 15.86
CA THR A 168 13.93 -0.63 14.40
C THR A 168 13.63 0.77 13.94
N ALA A 169 14.36 1.21 12.94
CA ALA A 169 14.08 2.45 12.22
C ALA A 169 14.30 2.19 10.72
N THR A 170 13.29 2.46 9.90
CA THR A 170 13.32 2.27 8.45
C THR A 170 13.01 3.60 7.78
N VAL A 171 13.87 4.03 6.87
CA VAL A 171 13.63 5.18 5.99
C VAL A 171 13.48 4.66 4.56
N SER A 172 12.49 5.16 3.84
CA SER A 172 12.27 4.82 2.43
C SER A 172 11.92 6.05 1.60
N ALA A 173 12.33 6.00 0.33
CA ALA A 173 11.95 6.94 -0.70
C ALA A 173 11.47 6.18 -1.93
N SER A 174 10.39 6.65 -2.54
CA SER A 174 9.80 6.07 -3.75
C SER A 174 9.59 7.14 -4.81
N TYR A 175 9.79 6.74 -6.04
CA TYR A 175 9.36 7.49 -7.23
C TYR A 175 8.34 6.64 -7.98
N ILE A 176 7.24 7.26 -8.38
CA ILE A 176 6.12 6.64 -9.08
C ILE A 176 5.91 7.40 -10.37
N HIS A 177 6.25 6.77 -11.49
CA HIS A 177 5.93 7.26 -12.81
C HIS A 177 4.52 6.82 -13.17
N ARG A 178 3.67 7.78 -13.58
CA ARG A 178 2.27 7.56 -13.94
C ARG A 178 2.06 7.75 -15.44
N SER A 179 1.34 6.82 -16.08
CA SER A 179 0.88 7.02 -17.44
C SER A 179 -0.20 8.09 -17.50
N ASN A 180 -0.36 8.73 -18.66
CA ASN A 180 -1.52 9.56 -18.95
C ASN A 180 -2.82 8.77 -18.78
N VAL A 181 -3.92 9.49 -18.53
CA VAL A 181 -5.26 8.91 -18.35
C VAL A 181 -6.24 9.56 -19.30
N LYS A 182 -7.34 8.86 -19.60
CA LYS A 182 -8.42 9.39 -20.43
C LYS A 182 -9.64 9.65 -19.57
N ILE A 183 -10.16 10.88 -19.64
CA ILE A 183 -11.39 11.30 -18.97
C ILE A 183 -12.60 11.17 -19.91
N ASP A 184 -13.80 11.13 -19.34
CA ASP A 184 -15.05 10.98 -20.07
C ASP A 184 -15.61 12.34 -20.57
N ARG A 185 -14.73 13.14 -21.20
CA ARG A 185 -15.08 14.42 -21.85
C ARG A 185 -13.99 14.79 -22.85
N ASN A 186 -14.35 15.62 -23.85
CA ASN A 186 -13.48 15.94 -24.97
C ASN A 186 -12.55 17.13 -24.71
N SER A 187 -12.66 17.78 -23.57
CA SER A 187 -11.82 18.92 -23.20
C SER A 187 -11.77 19.10 -21.70
N TYR A 188 -10.73 19.72 -21.21
CA TYR A 188 -10.59 20.13 -19.81
C TYR A 188 -9.84 21.48 -19.72
N TYR A 189 -9.92 22.10 -18.56
CA TYR A 189 -9.24 23.36 -18.25
C TYR A 189 -8.41 23.18 -16.96
N ASP A 190 -7.16 23.58 -17.01
CA ASP A 190 -6.28 23.73 -15.85
C ASP A 190 -5.89 25.19 -15.67
N THR A 191 -4.83 25.65 -16.33
CA THR A 191 -4.46 27.06 -16.52
C THR A 191 -4.76 27.53 -17.94
N GLU A 192 -5.02 26.61 -18.86
CA GLU A 192 -5.42 26.83 -20.25
C GLU A 192 -6.44 25.78 -20.71
N LEU A 193 -7.08 26.00 -21.85
CA LEU A 193 -8.05 25.08 -22.42
C LEU A 193 -7.35 24.00 -23.25
N HIS A 194 -7.53 22.75 -22.86
CA HIS A 194 -7.07 21.57 -23.57
C HIS A 194 -8.24 20.92 -24.33
N LEU A 195 -8.13 20.86 -25.65
CA LEU A 195 -9.13 20.21 -26.54
C LEU A 195 -8.76 18.73 -26.76
N THR A 196 -8.65 18.00 -25.64
CA THR A 196 -8.32 16.57 -25.61
C THR A 196 -8.99 15.93 -24.38
N ASN A 197 -9.18 14.62 -24.44
CA ASN A 197 -9.59 13.80 -23.29
C ASN A 197 -8.41 13.13 -22.59
N GLU A 198 -7.19 13.27 -23.11
CA GLU A 198 -5.99 12.72 -22.50
C GLU A 198 -5.38 13.74 -21.54
N VAL A 199 -5.21 13.31 -20.29
CA VAL A 199 -4.68 14.13 -19.19
C VAL A 199 -3.30 13.62 -18.83
N ASP A 200 -2.33 14.54 -18.85
CA ASP A 200 -0.97 14.28 -18.39
C ASP A 200 -0.93 14.20 -16.87
N MET A 201 -0.49 13.05 -16.34
CA MET A 201 -0.49 12.76 -14.90
C MET A 201 0.86 13.10 -14.30
N PRO A 202 0.92 14.01 -13.30
CA PRO A 202 2.19 14.29 -12.64
C PRO A 202 2.69 13.06 -11.90
N ASP A 203 4.00 12.81 -11.95
CA ASP A 203 4.66 11.76 -11.20
C ASP A 203 4.60 12.02 -9.70
N VAL A 204 4.92 11.00 -8.88
CA VAL A 204 4.79 11.10 -7.43
C VAL A 204 6.11 10.73 -6.74
N ALA A 205 6.50 11.54 -5.76
CA ALA A 205 7.48 11.21 -4.75
C ALA A 205 6.78 10.81 -3.44
N PHE A 206 7.21 9.70 -2.84
CA PHE A 206 6.70 9.26 -1.55
C PHE A 206 7.84 8.92 -0.60
N TYR A 207 7.83 9.53 0.57
CA TYR A 207 8.83 9.32 1.63
C TYR A 207 8.16 8.77 2.87
N GLN A 208 8.84 7.85 3.56
CA GLN A 208 8.33 7.29 4.81
C GLN A 208 9.46 7.02 5.80
N LEU A 209 9.21 7.41 7.05
CA LEU A 209 9.96 6.98 8.23
C LEU A 209 9.06 6.05 9.05
N ARG A 210 9.59 4.91 9.44
CA ARG A 210 8.98 3.95 10.36
C ARG A 210 9.95 3.71 11.50
N THR A 211 9.47 3.78 12.72
CA THR A 211 10.31 3.50 13.90
C THR A 211 9.51 2.75 14.96
N GLY A 212 10.13 1.84 15.65
CA GLY A 212 9.40 1.08 16.67
C GLY A 212 10.10 -0.17 17.15
N PHE A 213 9.29 -1.13 17.50
CA PHE A 213 9.67 -2.37 18.13
C PHE A 213 9.35 -3.57 17.24
N ARG A 214 10.33 -4.45 17.04
CA ARG A 214 10.17 -5.67 16.26
C ARG A 214 10.67 -6.88 17.05
N SER A 215 9.76 -7.79 17.38
CA SER A 215 10.05 -9.05 18.05
C SER A 215 9.58 -10.24 17.22
N LYS A 216 9.71 -11.45 17.75
CA LYS A 216 9.26 -12.68 17.08
C LYS A 216 7.74 -12.71 16.83
N TYR A 217 6.93 -12.09 17.70
CA TYR A 217 5.47 -12.20 17.65
C TYR A 217 4.77 -10.86 17.51
N LEU A 218 5.44 -9.76 17.80
CA LEU A 218 4.87 -8.43 17.77
C LEU A 218 5.79 -7.45 17.07
N ILE A 219 5.21 -6.70 16.13
CA ILE A 219 5.80 -5.52 15.52
C ILE A 219 4.87 -4.37 15.83
N ALA A 220 5.41 -3.28 16.37
CA ALA A 220 4.69 -2.05 16.65
C ALA A 220 5.55 -0.87 16.16
N GLU A 221 5.01 -0.08 15.24
CA GLU A 221 5.73 1.00 14.57
C GLU A 221 4.91 2.29 14.55
N ALA A 222 5.58 3.41 14.79
CA ALA A 222 5.09 4.74 14.46
C ALA A 222 5.53 5.11 13.04
N LEU A 223 4.70 5.84 12.32
CA LEU A 223 4.87 6.18 10.91
C LEU A 223 4.82 7.70 10.74
N LEU A 224 5.71 8.21 9.90
CA LEU A 224 5.64 9.55 9.33
C LEU A 224 5.81 9.40 7.82
N SER A 225 4.87 9.89 7.03
CA SER A 225 4.89 9.76 5.58
C SER A 225 4.63 11.10 4.90
N ARG A 226 5.26 11.30 3.75
CA ARG A 226 5.00 12.43 2.85
C ARG A 226 4.72 11.89 1.46
N HIS A 227 3.57 12.25 0.91
CA HIS A 227 3.20 12.09 -0.48
C HIS A 227 3.29 13.46 -1.16
N SER A 228 3.83 13.52 -2.37
CA SER A 228 3.94 14.76 -3.15
C SER A 228 3.85 14.41 -4.63
N THR A 229 2.96 15.05 -5.36
CA THR A 229 3.00 15.02 -6.83
C THR A 229 4.11 15.96 -7.31
N LEU A 230 4.74 15.60 -8.41
CA LEU A 230 5.87 16.36 -8.99
C LEU A 230 5.37 17.24 -10.14
N GLY A 231 4.36 18.03 -9.87
CA GLY A 231 3.67 18.90 -10.83
C GLY A 231 2.16 18.87 -10.62
N GLY A 232 1.44 19.43 -11.57
CA GLY A 232 0.00 19.60 -11.51
C GLY A 232 -0.39 21.05 -11.21
N PHE A 233 -1.64 21.27 -10.86
CA PHE A 233 -2.21 22.58 -10.55
C PHE A 233 -3.15 22.52 -9.35
N ASP A 234 -3.41 23.67 -8.73
CA ASP A 234 -4.31 23.74 -7.59
C ASP A 234 -5.78 23.58 -8.02
N ILE A 235 -6.56 22.96 -7.16
CA ILE A 235 -8.02 23.00 -7.26
C ILE A 235 -8.45 24.46 -7.26
N SER A 236 -9.15 24.87 -8.31
CA SER A 236 -9.70 26.23 -8.39
C SER A 236 -11.08 26.29 -7.76
N ARG A 237 -11.46 27.48 -7.29
CA ARG A 237 -12.77 27.73 -6.72
C ARG A 237 -13.88 27.34 -7.72
N ASN A 238 -14.86 26.58 -7.26
CA ASN A 238 -15.97 26.03 -8.04
C ASN A 238 -15.62 24.90 -9.01
N ASN A 239 -14.38 24.41 -9.01
CA ASN A 239 -14.02 23.21 -9.74
C ASN A 239 -13.96 21.98 -8.82
N MET A 240 -14.33 20.83 -9.35
CA MET A 240 -14.12 19.55 -8.69
C MET A 240 -12.64 19.20 -8.70
N PRO A 241 -12.16 18.37 -7.76
CA PRO A 241 -10.84 17.78 -7.86
C PRO A 241 -10.62 17.13 -9.22
N PHE A 242 -9.41 17.24 -9.73
CA PHE A 242 -9.05 16.75 -11.06
C PHE A 242 -7.85 15.78 -10.97
N PRO A 243 -7.73 14.78 -11.84
CA PRO A 243 -6.69 13.76 -11.74
C PRO A 243 -5.25 14.29 -11.70
N SER A 244 -4.97 15.38 -12.40
CA SER A 244 -3.65 16.02 -12.44
C SER A 244 -3.46 17.19 -11.46
N ASN A 245 -4.27 17.27 -10.39
CA ASN A 245 -4.00 18.27 -9.36
C ASN A 245 -2.66 18.05 -8.66
N ASP A 246 -2.02 19.16 -8.27
CA ASP A 246 -0.83 19.16 -7.41
C ASP A 246 -1.23 18.75 -5.99
N MET A 247 -0.93 17.53 -5.60
CA MET A 247 -1.38 16.93 -4.34
C MET A 247 -0.21 16.65 -3.39
N ASP A 248 -0.30 17.20 -2.19
CA ASP A 248 0.61 16.93 -1.09
C ASP A 248 -0.12 16.39 0.13
N ALA A 249 0.49 15.46 0.84
CA ALA A 249 0.04 15.03 2.16
C ALA A 249 1.21 14.70 3.09
N THR A 250 1.15 15.19 4.32
CA THR A 250 1.96 14.68 5.42
C THR A 250 1.05 13.91 6.37
N MET A 251 1.40 12.67 6.64
CA MET A 251 0.59 11.75 7.44
C MET A 251 1.41 11.20 8.60
N ILE A 252 0.77 11.08 9.75
CA ILE A 252 1.29 10.35 10.92
C ILE A 252 0.45 9.10 11.14
N GLY A 253 1.05 8.05 11.68
CA GLY A 253 0.29 6.82 11.90
C GLY A 253 0.99 5.82 12.80
N VAL A 254 0.30 4.71 13.01
CA VAL A 254 0.79 3.56 13.76
C VAL A 254 0.47 2.28 12.99
N ASN A 255 1.33 1.28 13.14
CA ASN A 255 1.15 -0.04 12.54
C ASN A 255 1.48 -1.13 13.55
N LEU A 256 0.62 -2.14 13.63
CA LEU A 256 0.77 -3.29 14.51
C LEU A 256 0.66 -4.56 13.69
N LYS A 257 1.55 -5.52 13.95
CA LYS A 257 1.47 -6.89 13.42
C LYS A 257 1.67 -7.86 14.58
N HIS A 258 0.79 -8.84 14.69
CA HIS A 258 0.83 -9.83 15.75
C HIS A 258 0.72 -11.25 15.19
N SER A 259 1.80 -12.03 15.31
CA SER A 259 1.78 -13.46 14.95
C SER A 259 1.24 -14.27 16.12
N LEU A 260 0.17 -15.03 15.90
CA LEU A 260 -0.51 -15.81 16.95
C LEU A 260 0.33 -17.05 17.32
N LYS A 261 0.66 -17.16 18.61
CA LYS A 261 1.44 -18.31 19.13
C LYS A 261 0.67 -19.63 19.02
N ASN A 262 -0.65 -19.58 19.24
CA ASN A 262 -1.51 -20.74 19.28
C ASN A 262 -1.95 -21.23 17.89
N ILE A 263 -1.79 -20.40 16.86
CA ILE A 263 -2.11 -20.72 15.47
C ILE A 263 -0.88 -20.36 14.62
N PRO A 264 0.11 -21.26 14.52
CA PRO A 264 1.32 -20.99 13.76
C PRO A 264 1.00 -20.66 12.30
N GLY A 265 1.59 -19.58 11.81
CA GLY A 265 1.36 -19.07 10.46
C GLY A 265 0.31 -17.97 10.37
N LEU A 266 -0.59 -17.82 11.35
CA LEU A 266 -1.58 -16.75 11.34
C LEU A 266 -1.00 -15.46 11.94
N GLU A 267 -1.09 -14.38 11.18
CA GLU A 267 -0.70 -13.03 11.58
C GLU A 267 -1.87 -12.06 11.41
N LEU A 268 -2.10 -11.24 12.44
CA LEU A 268 -3.07 -10.16 12.44
C LEU A 268 -2.35 -8.82 12.25
N HIS A 269 -2.92 -7.96 11.43
CA HIS A 269 -2.46 -6.59 11.21
C HIS A 269 -3.53 -5.61 11.66
N ALA A 270 -3.08 -4.48 12.20
CA ALA A 270 -3.93 -3.32 12.47
C ALA A 270 -3.10 -2.05 12.31
N GLY A 271 -3.73 -0.97 11.87
CA GLY A 271 -3.07 0.31 11.73
C GLY A 271 -4.05 1.46 11.68
N ALA A 272 -3.51 2.65 11.91
CA ALA A 272 -4.24 3.90 11.76
C ALA A 272 -3.30 4.97 11.23
N ASN A 273 -3.83 5.91 10.43
CA ASN A 273 -3.09 7.10 10.03
C ASN A 273 -4.04 8.31 9.95
N HIS A 274 -3.45 9.49 10.05
CA HIS A 274 -4.15 10.76 9.95
C HIS A 274 -3.32 11.75 9.12
N THR A 275 -3.98 12.46 8.21
CA THR A 275 -3.36 13.52 7.41
C THR A 275 -3.30 14.80 8.23
N VAL A 276 -2.08 15.23 8.59
CA VAL A 276 -1.85 16.40 9.44
C VAL A 276 -1.66 17.69 8.64
N SER A 277 -1.21 17.59 7.40
CA SER A 277 -1.18 18.71 6.44
C SER A 277 -1.34 18.18 5.01
N GLY A 278 -1.87 19.02 4.14
CA GLY A 278 -2.12 18.64 2.76
C GLY A 278 -2.18 19.82 1.81
N ARG A 279 -2.25 19.52 0.52
CA ARG A 279 -2.56 20.41 -0.61
C ARG A 279 -3.47 19.65 -1.56
N ASN A 280 -4.59 20.24 -1.94
CA ASN A 280 -5.58 19.66 -2.87
C ASN A 280 -6.06 18.26 -2.52
N MET A 281 -6.24 17.96 -1.24
CA MET A 281 -6.71 16.66 -0.79
C MET A 281 -7.46 16.72 0.53
N GLY A 282 -8.21 15.68 0.85
CA GLY A 282 -8.96 15.53 2.09
C GLY A 282 -8.07 15.31 3.31
N GLN A 283 -8.46 15.86 4.46
CA GLN A 283 -7.86 15.55 5.75
C GLN A 283 -8.39 14.20 6.26
N ALA A 284 -7.85 13.14 5.72
CA ALA A 284 -8.35 11.81 6.00
C ALA A 284 -7.82 11.24 7.32
N THR A 285 -8.71 10.56 8.05
CA THR A 285 -8.36 9.59 9.09
C THR A 285 -8.66 8.20 8.55
N ALA A 286 -7.68 7.31 8.58
CA ALA A 286 -7.80 5.97 8.05
C ALA A 286 -7.43 4.91 9.08
N PHE A 287 -8.11 3.77 8.99
CA PHE A 287 -7.87 2.56 9.79
C PHE A 287 -7.73 1.37 8.86
N ASN A 288 -6.93 0.41 9.25
CA ASN A 288 -6.85 -0.87 8.56
C ASN A 288 -6.79 -2.03 9.55
N ALA A 289 -7.33 -3.17 9.13
CA ALA A 289 -7.24 -4.43 9.85
C ALA A 289 -7.15 -5.59 8.85
N GLY A 290 -6.32 -6.58 9.13
CA GLY A 290 -6.13 -7.70 8.23
C GLY A 290 -5.71 -8.97 8.92
N ALA A 291 -5.90 -10.09 8.21
CA ALA A 291 -5.46 -11.40 8.63
C ALA A 291 -4.75 -12.10 7.48
N PHE A 292 -3.59 -12.65 7.77
CA PHE A 292 -2.71 -13.29 6.80
C PHE A 292 -2.27 -14.64 7.32
N TYR A 293 -2.15 -15.60 6.41
CA TYR A 293 -1.64 -16.91 6.73
C TYR A 293 -0.40 -17.24 5.91
N VAL A 294 0.66 -17.67 6.60
CA VAL A 294 1.94 -18.03 6.01
C VAL A 294 2.05 -19.54 5.87
N PHE A 295 2.18 -20.02 4.65
CA PHE A 295 2.35 -21.42 4.27
C PHE A 295 3.82 -21.72 4.03
N TYR A 296 4.23 -22.97 4.29
CA TYR A 296 5.55 -23.48 3.98
C TYR A 296 5.44 -24.58 2.91
N PHE A 297 6.05 -24.36 1.77
CA PHE A 297 6.20 -25.43 0.79
C PHE A 297 7.51 -26.17 1.07
N LYS A 298 7.43 -27.44 1.50
CA LYS A 298 8.62 -28.30 1.64
C LYS A 298 9.19 -28.55 0.25
N SER A 299 10.46 -28.19 0.02
CA SER A 299 11.24 -28.73 -1.11
C SER A 299 11.33 -30.24 -0.94
N LYS A 300 10.90 -31.02 -1.96
CA LYS A 300 11.19 -32.44 -2.03
C LYS A 300 12.72 -32.56 -2.05
N GLN A 301 13.33 -33.02 -0.96
CA GLN A 301 14.70 -33.54 -1.03
C GLN A 301 14.64 -34.74 -1.96
N THR A 302 15.29 -34.61 -3.11
CA THR A 302 15.57 -35.77 -3.99
C THR A 302 16.47 -36.70 -3.16
N ALA A 303 15.88 -37.82 -2.73
CA ALA A 303 16.67 -38.89 -2.10
C ALA A 303 17.64 -39.38 -3.18
N GLN A 304 18.88 -38.96 -3.10
CA GLN A 304 19.96 -39.66 -3.78
C GLN A 304 20.09 -41.04 -3.13
N SER A 305 19.48 -42.05 -3.78
CA SER A 305 19.74 -43.44 -3.46
C SER A 305 21.18 -43.71 -3.82
N GLY A 306 22.02 -43.72 -2.82
CA GLY A 306 23.35 -44.31 -2.97
C GLY A 306 23.20 -45.79 -3.29
N LYS A 307 23.41 -46.13 -4.53
CA LYS A 307 23.77 -47.52 -4.90
C LYS A 307 25.29 -47.63 -4.65
N LYS A 308 25.65 -48.43 -3.66
CA LYS A 308 26.91 -49.15 -3.63
C LYS A 308 26.78 -50.41 -4.47
#